data_a91cd2bb72043ff4f76589c887d9cc54
#
_entry.id   a91cd2bb72043ff4f76589c887d9cc54
#
_cell.length_a   1.000
_cell.length_b   1.000
_cell.length_c   1.000
_cell.angle_alpha   90.00
_cell.angle_beta   90.00
_cell.angle_gamma   90.00
#
_symmetry.space_group_name_H-M   'P 1'
#
loop_
_entity.id
_entity.type
_entity.pdbx_description
1 polymer ?
#
loop_
_entity_poly.entity_id
_entity_poly.type
_entity_poly.pdbx_seq_one_letter_code
_entity_poly.pdbx_strand_id
1 'polypeptide(L)'
;RSVDPRAVEAPFDAGSGEGAFVAFFAAQTNEVTPEKNLPKGKPGRKPQGVFTWTLMETLAEYPNATYAQVGQEVLRRYAVKNLAKSTPLFEGDLDQVVFGGAGGARVSQWQAEVSDAGFTIPAGTLHGLSEGAVLAVMGSAADADEAALGYVELTSVETFSSTGQELERDGKVLPADLP
;
A
#
# COMPACT_ATOMS: atom_id res chain seq x y z
N ARG A 1 43.02 -10.87 3.48
CA ARG A 1 42.33 -9.95 2.54
C ARG A 1 41.32 -9.15 3.34
N SER A 2 41.61 -7.89 3.57
CA SER A 2 40.72 -6.93 4.23
C SER A 2 39.57 -6.62 3.26
N VAL A 3 38.34 -6.89 3.65
CA VAL A 3 37.14 -6.45 2.92
C VAL A 3 36.91 -5.00 3.34
N ASP A 4 36.88 -4.10 2.37
CA ASP A 4 36.55 -2.68 2.60
C ASP A 4 35.08 -2.57 3.00
N PRO A 5 34.72 -2.10 4.21
CA PRO A 5 33.34 -1.97 4.64
C PRO A 5 32.58 -0.79 3.99
N ARG A 6 33.17 -0.12 3.00
CA ARG A 6 32.59 1.04 2.31
C ARG A 6 32.09 0.74 0.90
N ALA A 7 32.11 -0.51 0.43
CA ALA A 7 31.37 -0.88 -0.76
C ALA A 7 29.88 -0.92 -0.41
N VAL A 8 29.29 0.24 -0.24
CA VAL A 8 27.85 0.42 -0.41
C VAL A 8 27.62 0.13 -1.89
N GLU A 9 27.01 -1.00 -2.21
CA GLU A 9 26.55 -1.26 -3.56
C GLU A 9 25.77 -0.05 -4.04
N ALA A 10 26.20 0.55 -5.13
CA ALA A 10 25.49 1.65 -5.75
C ALA A 10 24.06 1.20 -6.04
N PRO A 11 23.05 2.07 -5.88
CA PRO A 11 21.68 1.71 -6.26
C PRO A 11 21.69 1.26 -7.72
N PHE A 12 20.97 0.18 -7.99
CA PHE A 12 20.82 -0.48 -9.28
C PHE A 12 20.66 0.57 -10.38
N ASP A 13 21.66 0.70 -11.25
CA ASP A 13 21.60 1.63 -12.37
C ASP A 13 20.77 1.01 -13.50
N ALA A 14 19.54 1.48 -13.67
CA ALA A 14 18.63 1.06 -14.75
C ALA A 14 19.19 1.30 -16.17
N GLY A 15 20.38 1.90 -16.29
CA GLY A 15 21.11 2.11 -17.54
C GLY A 15 22.03 0.95 -17.96
N SER A 16 22.25 -0.07 -17.12
CA SER A 16 23.21 -1.15 -17.38
C SER A 16 22.68 -2.28 -18.27
N GLY A 17 21.46 -2.21 -18.76
CA GLY A 17 20.84 -3.28 -19.56
C GLY A 17 20.31 -4.45 -18.72
N GLU A 18 20.42 -4.37 -17.41
CA GLU A 18 19.80 -5.32 -16.48
C GLU A 18 18.32 -4.94 -16.29
N GLY A 19 17.42 -5.91 -16.44
CA GLY A 19 15.98 -5.67 -16.30
C GLY A 19 15.61 -5.33 -14.86
N ALA A 20 14.64 -4.43 -14.66
CA ALA A 20 14.02 -4.21 -13.38
C ALA A 20 13.32 -5.50 -12.89
N PHE A 21 13.34 -5.74 -11.60
CA PHE A 21 12.61 -6.87 -11.01
C PHE A 21 11.54 -6.39 -10.02
N VAL A 22 10.51 -7.20 -9.87
CA VAL A 22 9.50 -7.05 -8.83
C VAL A 22 9.35 -8.41 -8.15
N ALA A 23 9.42 -8.44 -6.84
CA ALA A 23 9.27 -9.65 -6.05
C ALA A 23 8.20 -9.49 -4.97
N PHE A 24 7.29 -10.46 -4.89
CA PHE A 24 6.24 -10.55 -3.91
C PHE A 24 6.44 -11.81 -3.07
N PHE A 25 6.67 -11.63 -1.78
CA PHE A 25 6.86 -12.71 -0.82
C PHE A 25 5.63 -12.87 0.05
N ALA A 26 5.14 -14.08 0.19
CA ALA A 26 3.93 -14.37 0.95
C ALA A 26 4.08 -14.23 2.48
N ALA A 27 5.33 -14.19 2.97
CA ALA A 27 5.67 -14.12 4.39
C ALA A 27 7.14 -13.76 4.57
N GLN A 28 7.50 -13.32 5.76
CA GLN A 28 8.89 -13.17 6.18
C GLN A 28 9.54 -14.53 6.48
N THR A 29 10.86 -14.55 6.61
CA THR A 29 11.68 -15.78 6.71
C THR A 29 11.24 -16.74 7.83
N ASN A 30 10.68 -16.22 8.92
CA ASN A 30 10.27 -16.99 10.10
C ASN A 30 8.76 -17.24 10.18
N GLU A 31 8.02 -16.91 9.15
CA GLU A 31 6.56 -17.00 9.14
C GLU A 31 6.08 -18.15 8.25
N VAL A 32 4.91 -18.68 8.55
CA VAL A 32 4.26 -19.74 7.79
C VAL A 32 3.17 -19.15 6.91
N THR A 33 3.15 -19.54 5.65
CA THR A 33 2.10 -19.16 4.71
C THR A 33 0.94 -20.16 4.80
N PRO A 34 -0.25 -19.72 5.26
CA PRO A 34 -1.38 -20.63 5.42
C PRO A 34 -2.12 -20.90 4.12
N GLU A 35 -2.69 -22.10 4.02
CA GLU A 35 -3.72 -22.42 3.05
C GLU A 35 -5.11 -22.39 3.71
N LYS A 36 -6.12 -21.99 2.97
CA LYS A 36 -7.52 -21.99 3.40
C LYS A 36 -8.42 -22.45 2.24
N ASN A 37 -9.57 -22.99 2.58
CA ASN A 37 -10.60 -23.27 1.58
C ASN A 37 -11.25 -21.96 1.11
N LEU A 38 -10.90 -21.50 -0.07
CA LEU A 38 -11.34 -20.24 -0.66
C LEU A 38 -12.14 -20.47 -1.95
N PRO A 39 -13.09 -19.57 -2.28
CA PRO A 39 -13.56 -18.41 -1.53
C PRO A 39 -14.36 -18.80 -0.29
N LYS A 40 -14.15 -18.10 0.82
CA LYS A 40 -14.82 -18.40 2.10
C LYS A 40 -16.36 -18.29 1.97
N GLY A 41 -17.08 -19.28 2.47
CA GLY A 41 -18.55 -19.26 2.50
C GLY A 41 -19.23 -19.55 1.16
N LYS A 42 -18.50 -19.83 0.08
CA LYS A 42 -19.08 -20.15 -1.24
C LYS A 42 -18.97 -21.64 -1.57
N PRO A 43 -19.92 -22.22 -2.37
CA PRO A 43 -19.76 -23.56 -2.90
C PRO A 43 -18.56 -23.64 -3.85
N GLY A 44 -17.95 -24.84 -3.96
CA GLY A 44 -16.78 -25.05 -4.86
C GLY A 44 -15.44 -24.56 -4.31
N ARG A 45 -15.37 -24.14 -3.04
CA ARG A 45 -14.14 -23.76 -2.36
C ARG A 45 -13.12 -24.90 -2.36
N LYS A 46 -11.85 -24.53 -2.60
CA LYS A 46 -10.71 -25.47 -2.63
C LYS A 46 -9.57 -24.94 -1.75
N PRO A 47 -8.66 -25.80 -1.25
CA PRO A 47 -7.44 -25.34 -0.59
C PRO A 47 -6.65 -24.45 -1.53
N GLN A 48 -6.32 -23.25 -1.07
CA GLN A 48 -5.53 -22.26 -1.80
C GLN A 48 -4.64 -21.48 -0.83
N GLY A 49 -3.44 -21.12 -1.27
CA GLY A 49 -2.58 -20.22 -0.52
C GLY A 49 -3.27 -18.86 -0.33
N VAL A 50 -3.40 -18.44 0.91
CA VAL A 50 -4.09 -17.18 1.24
C VAL A 50 -3.48 -15.99 0.54
N PHE A 51 -2.14 -15.93 0.48
CA PHE A 51 -1.43 -14.86 -0.20
C PHE A 51 -1.75 -14.84 -1.71
N THR A 52 -1.54 -15.96 -2.39
CA THR A 52 -1.78 -16.06 -3.83
C THR A 52 -3.21 -15.71 -4.19
N TRP A 53 -4.18 -16.23 -3.42
CA TRP A 53 -5.59 -15.90 -3.61
C TRP A 53 -5.85 -14.40 -3.49
N THR A 54 -5.37 -13.77 -2.40
CA THR A 54 -5.58 -12.33 -2.15
C THR A 54 -4.91 -11.47 -3.21
N LEU A 55 -3.68 -11.83 -3.61
CA LEU A 55 -2.96 -11.15 -4.67
C LEU A 55 -3.72 -11.22 -6.01
N MET A 56 -4.18 -12.40 -6.39
CA MET A 56 -4.91 -12.59 -7.67
C MET A 56 -6.27 -11.87 -7.67
N GLU A 57 -6.99 -11.86 -6.54
CA GLU A 57 -8.20 -11.05 -6.41
C GLU A 57 -7.89 -9.55 -6.57
N THR A 58 -6.82 -9.07 -5.94
CA THR A 58 -6.41 -7.65 -6.02
C THR A 58 -6.01 -7.27 -7.44
N LEU A 59 -5.20 -8.09 -8.11
CA LEU A 59 -4.80 -7.85 -9.49
C LEU A 59 -5.97 -7.85 -10.48
N ALA A 60 -6.97 -8.70 -10.25
CA ALA A 60 -8.17 -8.74 -11.08
C ALA A 60 -9.08 -7.52 -10.89
N GLU A 61 -9.11 -6.97 -9.68
CA GLU A 61 -9.93 -5.82 -9.33
C GLU A 61 -9.26 -4.49 -9.77
N TYR A 62 -7.93 -4.42 -9.68
CA TYR A 62 -7.15 -3.20 -9.97
C TYR A 62 -6.09 -3.42 -11.07
N PRO A 63 -6.50 -3.65 -12.31
CA PRO A 63 -5.57 -4.01 -13.40
C PRO A 63 -4.62 -2.87 -13.82
N ASN A 64 -4.92 -1.63 -13.44
CA ASN A 64 -4.11 -0.44 -13.77
C ASN A 64 -3.32 0.09 -12.57
N ALA A 65 -3.35 -0.59 -11.44
CA ALA A 65 -2.61 -0.20 -10.25
C ALA A 65 -1.10 -0.42 -10.44
N THR A 66 -0.28 0.29 -9.68
CA THR A 66 1.15 -0.03 -9.55
C THR A 66 1.36 -1.24 -8.66
N TYR A 67 2.52 -1.88 -8.75
CA TYR A 67 2.86 -2.97 -7.84
C TYR A 67 2.87 -2.53 -6.37
N ALA A 68 3.26 -1.27 -6.07
CA ALA A 68 3.16 -0.70 -4.74
C ALA A 68 1.72 -0.64 -4.23
N GLN A 69 0.79 -0.15 -5.05
CA GLN A 69 -0.64 -0.08 -4.72
C GLN A 69 -1.24 -1.46 -4.50
N VAL A 70 -0.91 -2.42 -5.35
CA VAL A 70 -1.31 -3.82 -5.17
C VAL A 70 -0.80 -4.38 -3.85
N GLY A 71 0.48 -4.12 -3.53
CA GLY A 71 1.07 -4.56 -2.27
C GLY A 71 0.34 -3.99 -1.04
N GLN A 72 0.07 -2.70 -1.04
CA GLN A 72 -0.67 -2.04 0.05
C GLN A 72 -2.08 -2.58 0.19
N GLU A 73 -2.80 -2.80 -0.91
CA GLU A 73 -4.15 -3.36 -0.87
C GLU A 73 -4.14 -4.80 -0.35
N VAL A 74 -3.16 -5.61 -0.71
CA VAL A 74 -2.99 -6.96 -0.13
C VAL A 74 -2.81 -6.88 1.39
N LEU A 75 -1.96 -5.99 1.89
CA LEU A 75 -1.74 -5.80 3.33
C LEU A 75 -3.02 -5.32 4.02
N ARG A 76 -3.74 -4.37 3.45
CA ARG A 76 -5.03 -3.91 3.95
C ARG A 76 -6.03 -5.06 4.06
N ARG A 77 -6.18 -5.88 3.03
CA ARG A 77 -7.07 -7.06 3.06
C ARG A 77 -6.67 -8.06 4.13
N TYR A 78 -5.38 -8.25 4.35
CA TYR A 78 -4.87 -9.10 5.43
C TYR A 78 -5.31 -8.59 6.80
N ALA A 79 -5.19 -7.29 7.05
CA ALA A 79 -5.58 -6.67 8.30
C ALA A 79 -7.11 -6.70 8.51
N VAL A 80 -7.87 -6.13 7.57
CA VAL A 80 -9.33 -5.97 7.69
C VAL A 80 -10.07 -7.32 7.73
N LYS A 81 -9.67 -8.27 6.89
CA LYS A 81 -10.32 -9.60 6.83
C LYS A 81 -9.70 -10.62 7.78
N ASN A 82 -8.67 -10.25 8.55
CA ASN A 82 -7.92 -11.15 9.44
C ASN A 82 -7.56 -12.47 8.74
N LEU A 83 -6.94 -12.34 7.55
CA LEU A 83 -6.73 -13.49 6.66
C LEU A 83 -5.66 -14.43 7.17
N ALA A 84 -4.54 -13.90 7.63
CA ALA A 84 -3.39 -14.65 8.12
C ALA A 84 -2.54 -13.77 9.06
N LYS A 85 -1.66 -14.42 9.83
CA LYS A 85 -0.67 -13.75 10.67
C LYS A 85 0.67 -13.52 9.96
N SER A 86 0.84 -14.06 8.74
CA SER A 86 2.02 -13.79 7.92
C SER A 86 2.01 -12.36 7.41
N THR A 87 3.19 -11.80 7.27
CA THR A 87 3.43 -10.43 6.79
C THR A 87 4.02 -10.50 5.38
N PRO A 88 3.21 -10.31 4.33
CA PRO A 88 3.72 -10.23 2.97
C PRO A 88 4.75 -9.10 2.80
N LEU A 89 5.76 -9.34 1.97
CA LEU A 89 6.78 -8.36 1.59
C LEU A 89 6.77 -8.15 0.08
N PHE A 90 7.14 -6.93 -0.31
CA PHE A 90 7.18 -6.50 -1.71
C PHE A 90 8.49 -5.75 -1.94
N GLU A 91 9.24 -6.14 -2.97
CA GLU A 91 10.56 -5.60 -3.26
C GLU A 91 10.74 -5.34 -4.75
N GLY A 92 11.66 -4.43 -5.08
CA GLY A 92 12.04 -4.09 -6.45
C GLY A 92 11.39 -2.81 -6.94
N ASP A 93 11.18 -2.71 -8.25
CA ASP A 93 10.58 -1.53 -8.90
C ASP A 93 9.05 -1.57 -8.79
N LEU A 94 8.56 -1.19 -7.62
CA LEU A 94 7.14 -1.25 -7.29
C LEU A 94 6.32 -0.09 -7.88
N ASP A 95 6.97 0.94 -8.39
CA ASP A 95 6.29 2.11 -8.99
C ASP A 95 5.74 1.83 -10.40
N GLN A 96 6.10 0.69 -11.00
CA GLN A 96 5.58 0.30 -12.31
C GLN A 96 4.13 -0.20 -12.22
N VAL A 97 3.37 0.13 -13.25
CA VAL A 97 2.01 -0.43 -13.43
C VAL A 97 2.11 -1.93 -13.70
N VAL A 98 1.20 -2.68 -13.12
CA VAL A 98 1.13 -4.14 -13.23
C VAL A 98 1.14 -4.56 -14.69
N PHE A 99 1.97 -5.56 -14.99
CA PHE A 99 2.11 -6.13 -16.34
C PHE A 99 2.49 -5.11 -17.44
N GLY A 100 3.11 -3.99 -17.08
CA GLY A 100 3.59 -3.01 -18.06
C GLY A 100 2.50 -2.15 -18.68
N GLY A 101 1.38 -1.95 -17.98
CA GLY A 101 0.35 -0.99 -18.36
C GLY A 101 0.91 0.44 -18.49
N ALA A 102 0.20 1.32 -19.20
CA ALA A 102 0.58 2.74 -19.32
C ALA A 102 0.52 3.38 -17.93
N GLY A 103 1.67 3.90 -17.44
CA GLY A 103 1.86 4.34 -16.08
C GLY A 103 0.90 5.44 -15.63
N GLY A 104 0.41 5.30 -14.42
CA GLY A 104 -0.21 6.38 -13.67
C GLY A 104 0.85 7.29 -13.03
N ALA A 105 0.46 8.51 -12.67
CA ALA A 105 1.32 9.40 -11.90
C ALA A 105 1.70 8.75 -10.55
N ARG A 106 2.95 8.93 -10.15
CA ARG A 106 3.43 8.46 -8.83
C ARG A 106 2.74 9.28 -7.73
N VAL A 107 1.81 8.64 -7.02
CA VAL A 107 1.13 9.25 -5.87
C VAL A 107 1.67 8.62 -4.59
N SER A 108 2.21 9.43 -3.71
CA SER A 108 2.60 8.97 -2.38
C SER A 108 1.36 8.68 -1.54
N GLN A 109 1.32 7.51 -0.93
CA GLN A 109 0.18 7.06 -0.13
C GLN A 109 0.67 6.53 1.21
N TRP A 110 -0.12 6.75 2.25
CA TRP A 110 0.18 6.30 3.60
C TRP A 110 -1.08 5.72 4.23
N GLN A 111 -0.91 4.71 5.05
CA GLN A 111 -1.99 4.15 5.83
C GLN A 111 -2.21 5.04 7.07
N ALA A 112 -3.37 5.66 7.18
CA ALA A 112 -3.72 6.51 8.30
C ALA A 112 -4.42 5.72 9.40
N GLU A 113 -4.16 6.09 10.65
CA GLU A 113 -4.94 5.64 11.80
C GLU A 113 -6.02 6.68 12.13
N VAL A 114 -7.23 6.22 12.35
CA VAL A 114 -8.38 7.07 12.68
C VAL A 114 -8.73 6.90 14.15
N SER A 115 -8.94 8.01 14.86
CA SER A 115 -9.36 8.04 16.24
C SER A 115 -10.31 9.21 16.49
N ASP A 116 -10.88 9.28 17.69
CA ASP A 116 -11.74 10.42 18.10
C ASP A 116 -11.00 11.76 18.04
N ALA A 117 -9.66 11.75 18.07
CA ALA A 117 -8.83 12.94 17.97
C ALA A 117 -8.53 13.38 16.53
N GLY A 118 -8.94 12.60 15.52
CA GLY A 118 -8.69 12.82 14.10
C GLY A 118 -7.81 11.74 13.48
N PHE A 119 -7.06 12.12 12.46
CA PHE A 119 -6.21 11.24 11.66
C PHE A 119 -4.75 11.34 12.08
N THR A 120 -4.08 10.19 12.22
CA THR A 120 -2.63 10.10 12.38
C THR A 120 -2.04 9.42 11.15
N ILE A 121 -1.09 10.09 10.51
CA ILE A 121 -0.44 9.65 9.28
C ILE A 121 1.04 9.39 9.58
N PRO A 122 1.62 8.21 9.25
CA PRO A 122 3.03 7.89 9.48
C PRO A 122 3.93 8.52 8.40
N ALA A 123 3.73 9.80 8.14
CA ALA A 123 4.49 10.61 7.21
C ALA A 123 4.54 12.06 7.69
N GLY A 124 5.65 12.75 7.47
CA GLY A 124 5.87 14.12 7.93
C GLY A 124 6.74 14.93 6.98
N THR A 125 7.49 15.87 7.53
CA THR A 125 8.31 16.80 6.73
C THR A 125 9.34 16.09 5.82
N LEU A 126 9.88 14.93 6.24
CA LEU A 126 10.78 14.13 5.40
C LEU A 126 10.08 13.52 4.18
N HIS A 127 8.77 13.41 4.21
CA HIS A 127 7.95 12.92 3.10
C HIS A 127 7.36 14.07 2.25
N GLY A 128 7.81 15.31 2.49
CA GLY A 128 7.34 16.49 1.76
C GLY A 128 5.98 17.04 2.24
N LEU A 129 5.49 16.59 3.41
CA LEU A 129 4.26 17.11 3.99
C LEU A 129 4.51 18.41 4.77
N SER A 130 3.52 19.28 4.82
CA SER A 130 3.51 20.53 5.58
C SER A 130 2.14 20.76 6.22
N GLU A 131 2.10 21.58 7.27
CA GLU A 131 0.83 22.02 7.86
C GLU A 131 -0.04 22.72 6.81
N GLY A 132 -1.34 22.49 6.86
CA GLY A 132 -2.29 22.96 5.86
C GLY A 132 -2.30 22.14 4.56
N ALA A 133 -1.46 21.11 4.41
CA ALA A 133 -1.55 20.22 3.26
C ALA A 133 -2.86 19.42 3.33
N VAL A 134 -3.50 19.26 2.16
CA VAL A 134 -4.75 18.51 2.04
C VAL A 134 -4.48 17.17 1.39
N LEU A 135 -4.88 16.12 2.08
CA LEU A 135 -4.74 14.74 1.62
C LEU A 135 -6.11 14.17 1.27
N ALA A 136 -6.19 13.43 0.16
CA ALA A 136 -7.38 12.66 -0.19
C ALA A 136 -7.41 11.36 0.61
N VAL A 137 -8.56 11.04 1.18
CA VAL A 137 -8.81 9.76 1.86
C VAL A 137 -9.40 8.79 0.85
N MET A 138 -8.73 7.65 0.67
CA MET A 138 -9.10 6.62 -0.30
C MET A 138 -9.60 5.37 0.42
N GLY A 139 -10.57 4.67 -0.15
CA GLY A 139 -11.04 3.38 0.35
C GLY A 139 -10.02 2.26 0.11
N SER A 140 -9.26 2.37 -0.98
CA SER A 140 -8.16 1.49 -1.34
C SER A 140 -7.01 2.27 -1.94
N ALA A 141 -5.79 1.82 -1.71
CA ALA A 141 -4.60 2.39 -2.34
C ALA A 141 -4.59 2.28 -3.87
N ALA A 142 -5.40 1.38 -4.42
CA ALA A 142 -5.51 1.13 -5.86
C ALA A 142 -6.70 1.86 -6.52
N ASP A 143 -7.49 2.59 -5.75
CA ASP A 143 -8.60 3.38 -6.30
C ASP A 143 -8.05 4.56 -7.14
N ALA A 144 -8.82 4.94 -8.16
CA ALA A 144 -8.54 6.15 -8.93
C ALA A 144 -8.82 7.42 -8.09
N ASP A 145 -8.15 8.52 -8.41
CA ASP A 145 -8.23 9.78 -7.64
C ASP A 145 -9.67 10.30 -7.48
N GLU A 146 -10.53 10.06 -8.47
CA GLU A 146 -11.94 10.46 -8.45
C GLU A 146 -12.76 9.70 -7.39
N ALA A 147 -12.27 8.54 -6.95
CA ALA A 147 -12.91 7.69 -5.93
C ALA A 147 -12.61 8.14 -4.49
N ALA A 148 -11.96 9.28 -4.29
CA ALA A 148 -11.70 9.82 -2.96
C ALA A 148 -12.99 9.89 -2.14
N LEU A 149 -12.94 9.31 -0.92
CA LEU A 149 -14.05 9.29 0.04
C LEU A 149 -14.28 10.67 0.65
N GLY A 150 -13.22 11.44 0.83
CA GLY A 150 -13.21 12.77 1.42
C GLY A 150 -11.77 13.28 1.54
N TYR A 151 -11.58 14.30 2.37
CA TYR A 151 -10.29 14.97 2.52
C TYR A 151 -9.94 15.20 3.98
N VAL A 152 -8.64 15.26 4.26
CA VAL A 152 -8.07 15.60 5.57
C VAL A 152 -7.09 16.73 5.38
N GLU A 153 -7.19 17.78 6.21
CA GLU A 153 -6.20 18.85 6.31
C GLU A 153 -5.23 18.56 7.45
N LEU A 154 -3.94 18.64 7.19
CA LEU A 154 -2.91 18.42 8.20
C LEU A 154 -2.82 19.62 9.15
N THR A 155 -3.04 19.38 10.42
CA THR A 155 -3.02 20.40 11.49
C THR A 155 -1.69 20.48 12.23
N SER A 156 -0.91 19.40 12.21
CA SER A 156 0.44 19.36 12.76
C SER A 156 1.30 18.38 11.95
N VAL A 157 2.54 18.75 11.66
CA VAL A 157 3.47 17.93 10.88
C VAL A 157 4.82 17.88 11.57
N GLU A 158 5.19 16.70 12.03
CA GLU A 158 6.49 16.39 12.60
C GLU A 158 7.43 15.79 11.54
N THR A 159 8.60 15.30 11.94
CA THR A 159 9.58 14.76 11.01
C THR A 159 9.08 13.50 10.27
N PHE A 160 8.42 12.59 11.00
CA PHE A 160 8.00 11.27 10.49
C PHE A 160 6.51 11.01 10.65
N SER A 161 5.76 11.91 11.26
CA SER A 161 4.33 11.76 11.50
C SER A 161 3.61 13.08 11.28
N SER A 162 2.31 12.99 11.02
CA SER A 162 1.42 14.13 10.93
C SER A 162 0.08 13.79 11.55
N THR A 163 -0.61 14.82 12.05
CA THR A 163 -2.00 14.72 12.47
C THR A 163 -2.85 15.65 11.62
N GLY A 164 -4.09 15.25 11.37
CA GLY A 164 -5.01 16.04 10.57
C GLY A 164 -6.45 15.86 11.01
N GLN A 165 -7.29 16.73 10.50
CA GLN A 165 -8.73 16.71 10.73
C GLN A 165 -9.49 16.65 9.42
N GLU A 166 -10.70 16.14 9.49
CA GLU A 166 -11.60 16.12 8.34
C GLU A 166 -11.78 17.51 7.76
N LEU A 167 -11.71 17.59 6.44
CA LEU A 167 -11.97 18.79 5.67
C LEU A 167 -13.13 18.54 4.71
N GLU A 168 -14.23 19.27 4.88
CA GLU A 168 -15.28 19.30 3.87
C GLU A 168 -14.77 20.01 2.62
N ARG A 169 -14.69 19.29 1.53
CA ARG A 169 -14.22 19.81 0.25
C ARG A 169 -14.99 19.16 -0.91
N ASP A 170 -15.34 19.96 -1.90
CA ASP A 170 -16.04 19.52 -3.11
C ASP A 170 -17.36 18.77 -2.82
N GLY A 171 -18.02 19.12 -1.69
CA GLY A 171 -19.24 18.48 -1.21
C GLY A 171 -19.04 17.05 -0.67
N LYS A 172 -17.79 16.62 -0.47
CA LYS A 172 -17.46 15.34 0.13
C LYS A 172 -17.24 15.50 1.63
N VAL A 173 -17.91 14.66 2.39
CA VAL A 173 -17.78 14.48 3.84
C VAL A 173 -17.38 13.03 4.07
N LEU A 174 -16.43 12.78 4.94
CA LEU A 174 -15.96 11.42 5.20
C LEU A 174 -17.08 10.56 5.82
N PRO A 175 -17.23 9.30 5.38
CA PRO A 175 -18.17 8.38 6.01
C PRO A 175 -17.75 8.09 7.46
N ALA A 176 -18.73 7.89 8.33
CA ALA A 176 -18.47 7.56 9.74
C ALA A 176 -17.72 6.23 9.92
N ASP A 177 -17.91 5.29 9.00
CA ASP A 177 -17.25 3.99 8.99
C ASP A 177 -16.22 3.98 7.83
N LEU A 178 -15.00 4.40 8.13
CA LEU A 178 -13.87 4.28 7.20
C LEU A 178 -13.38 2.81 7.14
N PRO A 179 -13.01 2.31 5.95
CA PRO A 179 -12.58 0.93 5.75
C PRO A 179 -11.20 0.60 6.33
#